data_b70c3d5a19ca517da3ca4cf89f860584
#
_entry.id   b70c3d5a19ca517da3ca4cf89f860584
#
_cell.length_a   1.000
_cell.length_b   1.000
_cell.length_c   1.000
_cell.angle_alpha   90.00
_cell.angle_beta   90.00
_cell.angle_gamma   90.00
#
_symmetry.space_group_name_H-M   'P 1'
#
loop_
_entity.id
_entity.type
_entity.pdbx_description
1 polymer ?
#
loop_
_entity_poly.entity_id
_entity_poly.type
_entity_poly.pdbx_seq_one_letter_code
_entity_poly.pdbx_strand_id
1 'polypeptide(L)'
;MRAGFVGLGAMGMGMARNLHRAGMLAAVWNRTRAKAASLASELKVAAPATLAELAAQVDTVVSCVSADADVLEVANALAPALKSGALMLDCSTVSSETARQAAELLEPRGVEFLDCPVSGGVEGARDGTLAIMVGGAPAAFERARPVLDALGKTISHFGPVGSGQAAKATNQIMCAGIIEAVAEAMAFARAQGLPLPTLIDTLGKGAGSSWYFVHRAPNMAKGAYPAGFRVRLHAKDLGICHDMAARFGVSLPVVERMLAEYAELTARGYGDEDISATFRLKAELFERTNIMGVPPPPRAK
;
A
#
# COMPACT_ATOMS: atom_id res chain seq x y z
N MET A 1 8.14 -25.24 -3.61
CA MET A 1 7.66 -23.99 -4.24
C MET A 1 8.86 -23.12 -4.52
N ARG A 2 9.06 -22.73 -5.77
CA ARG A 2 10.16 -21.85 -6.21
C ARG A 2 9.55 -20.53 -6.67
N ALA A 3 9.77 -19.47 -5.89
CA ALA A 3 9.16 -18.18 -6.15
C ALA A 3 10.10 -17.24 -6.93
N GLY A 4 9.54 -16.54 -7.90
CA GLY A 4 10.13 -15.36 -8.53
C GLY A 4 9.49 -14.11 -7.98
N PHE A 5 10.25 -13.04 -7.73
CA PHE A 5 9.70 -11.78 -7.28
C PHE A 5 9.87 -10.68 -8.33
N VAL A 6 8.77 -9.98 -8.64
CA VAL A 6 8.71 -8.91 -9.64
C VAL A 6 8.33 -7.59 -8.97
N GLY A 7 9.16 -6.55 -9.18
CA GLY A 7 8.89 -5.22 -8.62
C GLY A 7 9.63 -4.95 -7.31
N LEU A 8 10.84 -4.41 -7.38
CA LEU A 8 11.72 -4.13 -6.25
C LEU A 8 11.63 -2.66 -5.82
N GLY A 9 10.40 -2.23 -5.52
CA GLY A 9 10.11 -0.96 -4.87
C GLY A 9 10.34 -1.00 -3.36
N ALA A 10 9.86 0.03 -2.64
CA ALA A 10 10.02 0.13 -1.19
C ALA A 10 9.44 -1.08 -0.42
N MET A 11 8.30 -1.60 -0.86
CA MET A 11 7.67 -2.80 -0.29
C MET A 11 8.33 -4.08 -0.81
N GLY A 12 8.49 -4.19 -2.14
CA GLY A 12 8.92 -5.43 -2.80
C GLY A 12 10.31 -5.91 -2.39
N MET A 13 11.24 -5.02 -2.07
CA MET A 13 12.57 -5.42 -1.56
C MET A 13 12.48 -6.17 -0.22
N GLY A 14 11.64 -5.68 0.70
CA GLY A 14 11.41 -6.35 1.99
C GLY A 14 10.73 -7.71 1.81
N MET A 15 9.70 -7.75 0.96
CA MET A 15 8.96 -8.98 0.65
C MET A 15 9.86 -10.04 -0.01
N ALA A 16 10.69 -9.65 -0.98
CA ALA A 16 11.65 -10.57 -1.61
C ALA A 16 12.66 -11.16 -0.61
N ARG A 17 13.17 -10.34 0.32
CA ARG A 17 14.05 -10.83 1.41
C ARG A 17 13.33 -11.82 2.34
N ASN A 18 12.04 -11.61 2.60
CA ASN A 18 11.25 -12.55 3.42
C ASN A 18 11.10 -13.90 2.72
N LEU A 19 10.79 -13.91 1.42
CA LEU A 19 10.75 -15.15 0.64
C LEU A 19 12.12 -15.85 0.58
N HIS A 20 13.20 -15.08 0.52
CA HIS A 20 14.56 -15.64 0.59
C HIS A 20 14.83 -16.28 1.95
N ARG A 21 14.49 -15.61 3.05
CA ARG A 21 14.62 -16.15 4.42
C ARG A 21 13.81 -17.44 4.62
N ALA A 22 12.68 -17.55 3.95
CA ALA A 22 11.85 -18.75 3.94
C ALA A 22 12.36 -19.85 2.98
N GLY A 23 13.50 -19.63 2.30
CA GLY A 23 14.09 -20.60 1.38
C GLY A 23 13.32 -20.79 0.06
N MET A 24 12.43 -19.89 -0.29
CA MET A 24 11.55 -20.02 -1.47
C MET A 24 12.00 -19.18 -2.66
N LEU A 25 12.76 -18.09 -2.47
CA LEU A 25 13.13 -17.18 -3.54
C LEU A 25 14.18 -17.77 -4.46
N ALA A 26 13.89 -17.90 -5.75
CA ALA A 26 14.81 -18.40 -6.78
C ALA A 26 15.33 -17.29 -7.70
N ALA A 27 14.50 -16.28 -7.99
CA ALA A 27 14.84 -15.20 -8.92
C ALA A 27 14.13 -13.89 -8.55
N VAL A 28 14.75 -12.77 -8.95
CA VAL A 28 14.15 -11.43 -8.82
C VAL A 28 14.23 -10.69 -10.16
N TRP A 29 13.21 -9.89 -10.42
CA TRP A 29 13.18 -9.04 -11.60
C TRP A 29 12.63 -7.65 -11.28
N ASN A 30 13.17 -6.64 -11.94
CA ASN A 30 12.69 -5.27 -11.85
C ASN A 30 12.94 -4.52 -13.15
N ARG A 31 12.04 -3.63 -13.56
CA ARG A 31 12.20 -2.77 -14.75
C ARG A 31 13.53 -2.00 -14.71
N THR A 32 13.91 -1.48 -13.56
CA THR A 32 15.27 -0.94 -13.34
C THR A 32 16.21 -2.10 -13.01
N ARG A 33 16.91 -2.62 -14.00
CA ARG A 33 17.75 -3.83 -13.90
C ARG A 33 18.82 -3.76 -12.79
N ALA A 34 19.40 -2.58 -12.54
CA ALA A 34 20.39 -2.39 -11.49
C ALA A 34 19.87 -2.77 -10.10
N LYS A 35 18.56 -2.51 -9.81
CA LYS A 35 17.96 -2.93 -8.54
C LYS A 35 17.85 -4.45 -8.40
N ALA A 36 17.48 -5.13 -9.50
CA ALA A 36 17.41 -6.60 -9.52
C ALA A 36 18.79 -7.22 -9.37
N ALA A 37 19.79 -6.72 -10.11
CA ALA A 37 21.17 -7.18 -10.02
C ALA A 37 21.78 -7.01 -8.62
N SER A 38 21.53 -5.85 -7.98
CA SER A 38 22.01 -5.57 -6.61
C SER A 38 21.41 -6.55 -5.60
N LEU A 39 20.09 -6.72 -5.60
CA LEU A 39 19.41 -7.62 -4.66
C LEU A 39 19.77 -9.10 -4.94
N ALA A 40 19.87 -9.48 -6.20
CA ALA A 40 20.25 -10.84 -6.59
C ALA A 40 21.66 -11.20 -6.12
N SER A 41 22.62 -10.27 -6.23
CA SER A 41 23.98 -10.43 -5.71
C SER A 41 23.99 -10.57 -4.18
N GLU A 42 23.21 -9.75 -3.48
CA GLU A 42 23.07 -9.80 -2.02
C GLU A 42 22.52 -11.17 -1.55
N LEU A 43 21.46 -11.64 -2.21
CA LEU A 43 20.73 -12.84 -1.80
C LEU A 43 21.23 -14.13 -2.48
N LYS A 44 22.16 -14.03 -3.41
CA LYS A 44 22.70 -15.16 -4.23
C LYS A 44 21.59 -15.90 -4.98
N VAL A 45 20.68 -15.16 -5.60
CA VAL A 45 19.60 -15.67 -6.44
C VAL A 45 19.74 -15.18 -7.88
N ALA A 46 18.96 -15.69 -8.83
CA ALA A 46 19.02 -15.26 -10.21
C ALA A 46 18.39 -13.85 -10.41
N ALA A 47 18.95 -13.10 -11.39
CA ALA A 47 18.37 -11.86 -11.91
C ALA A 47 18.21 -11.95 -13.44
N PRO A 48 17.18 -12.68 -13.93
CA PRO A 48 16.95 -12.87 -15.35
C PRO A 48 16.78 -11.53 -16.10
N ALA A 49 17.14 -11.52 -17.39
CA ALA A 49 17.02 -10.31 -18.19
C ALA A 49 15.57 -9.96 -18.53
N THR A 50 14.72 -10.98 -18.68
CA THR A 50 13.32 -10.86 -19.05
C THR A 50 12.39 -11.55 -18.05
N LEU A 51 11.11 -11.15 -18.05
CA LEU A 51 10.06 -11.83 -17.29
C LEU A 51 9.85 -13.27 -17.76
N ALA A 52 10.00 -13.55 -19.05
CA ALA A 52 9.92 -14.90 -19.60
C ALA A 52 11.02 -15.82 -19.05
N GLU A 53 12.26 -15.33 -18.97
CA GLU A 53 13.37 -16.08 -18.34
C GLU A 53 13.14 -16.32 -16.84
N LEU A 54 12.52 -15.37 -16.13
CA LEU A 54 12.12 -15.57 -14.75
C LEU A 54 11.05 -16.67 -14.63
N ALA A 55 10.00 -16.59 -15.45
CA ALA A 55 8.89 -17.53 -15.46
C ALA A 55 9.36 -18.98 -15.72
N ALA A 56 10.34 -19.16 -16.60
CA ALA A 56 10.90 -20.49 -16.91
C ALA A 56 11.58 -21.18 -15.71
N GLN A 57 12.00 -20.40 -14.68
CA GLN A 57 12.78 -20.88 -13.53
C GLN A 57 11.93 -21.15 -12.29
N VAL A 58 10.63 -20.74 -12.28
CA VAL A 58 9.80 -20.73 -11.09
C VAL A 58 8.45 -21.42 -11.32
N ASP A 59 7.78 -21.80 -10.25
CA ASP A 59 6.40 -22.31 -10.25
C ASP A 59 5.42 -21.29 -9.65
N THR A 60 5.96 -20.23 -9.05
CA THR A 60 5.16 -19.16 -8.40
C THR A 60 5.80 -17.82 -8.68
N VAL A 61 5.01 -16.82 -9.06
CA VAL A 61 5.46 -15.45 -9.19
C VAL A 61 4.72 -14.58 -8.18
N VAL A 62 5.47 -13.76 -7.44
CA VAL A 62 4.92 -12.70 -6.60
C VAL A 62 5.27 -11.37 -7.24
N SER A 63 4.27 -10.53 -7.48
CA SER A 63 4.46 -9.18 -8.02
C SER A 63 4.06 -8.10 -7.01
N CYS A 64 4.79 -6.99 -7.04
CA CYS A 64 4.44 -5.77 -6.29
C CYS A 64 4.90 -4.56 -7.10
N VAL A 65 4.02 -4.08 -7.97
CA VAL A 65 4.28 -3.01 -8.93
C VAL A 65 3.43 -1.77 -8.65
N SER A 66 3.54 -0.73 -9.48
CA SER A 66 3.05 0.60 -9.09
C SER A 66 1.65 0.93 -9.56
N ALA A 67 1.20 0.38 -10.70
CA ALA A 67 -0.02 0.79 -11.38
C ALA A 67 -0.72 -0.38 -12.08
N ASP A 68 -1.98 -0.16 -12.45
CA ASP A 68 -2.83 -1.11 -13.19
C ASP A 68 -2.16 -1.59 -14.47
N ALA A 69 -1.62 -0.68 -15.27
CA ALA A 69 -0.91 -1.01 -16.51
C ALA A 69 0.34 -1.88 -16.26
N ASP A 70 1.07 -1.65 -15.16
CA ASP A 70 2.24 -2.46 -14.81
C ASP A 70 1.85 -3.90 -14.47
N VAL A 71 0.72 -4.12 -13.80
CA VAL A 71 0.21 -5.48 -13.48
C VAL A 71 -0.16 -6.22 -14.75
N LEU A 72 -0.89 -5.57 -15.65
CA LEU A 72 -1.28 -6.18 -16.93
C LEU A 72 -0.06 -6.47 -17.82
N GLU A 73 0.92 -5.57 -17.87
CA GLU A 73 2.19 -5.78 -18.59
C GLU A 73 2.92 -7.01 -18.06
N VAL A 74 3.03 -7.13 -16.72
CA VAL A 74 3.68 -8.27 -16.08
C VAL A 74 2.92 -9.57 -16.34
N ALA A 75 1.61 -9.59 -16.17
CA ALA A 75 0.78 -10.78 -16.45
C ALA A 75 0.90 -11.24 -17.90
N ASN A 76 0.79 -10.29 -18.85
CA ASN A 76 0.92 -10.59 -20.29
C ASN A 76 2.31 -11.14 -20.66
N ALA A 77 3.38 -10.60 -20.08
CA ALA A 77 4.75 -11.05 -20.33
C ALA A 77 5.05 -12.42 -19.71
N LEU A 78 4.41 -12.76 -18.59
CA LEU A 78 4.57 -14.03 -17.87
C LEU A 78 3.74 -15.17 -18.49
N ALA A 79 2.53 -14.87 -18.98
CA ALA A 79 1.56 -15.85 -19.45
C ALA A 79 2.13 -16.89 -20.46
N PRO A 80 2.92 -16.51 -21.50
CA PRO A 80 3.43 -17.48 -22.47
C PRO A 80 4.53 -18.38 -21.91
N ALA A 81 5.19 -18.02 -20.80
CA ALA A 81 6.38 -18.69 -20.29
C ALA A 81 6.14 -19.44 -18.97
N LEU A 82 5.07 -19.13 -18.24
CA LEU A 82 4.69 -19.86 -17.04
C LEU A 82 4.14 -21.23 -17.43
N LYS A 83 4.46 -22.23 -16.61
CA LYS A 83 3.94 -23.59 -16.78
C LYS A 83 2.50 -23.68 -16.30
N SER A 84 1.70 -24.54 -16.92
CA SER A 84 0.38 -24.88 -16.40
C SER A 84 0.46 -25.35 -14.95
N GLY A 85 -0.47 -24.89 -14.13
CA GLY A 85 -0.48 -25.11 -12.67
C GLY A 85 0.39 -24.15 -11.88
N ALA A 86 1.10 -23.21 -12.52
CA ALA A 86 1.82 -22.15 -11.80
C ALA A 86 0.85 -21.18 -11.11
N LEU A 87 1.37 -20.43 -10.12
CA LEU A 87 0.64 -19.39 -9.40
C LEU A 87 1.23 -18.00 -9.68
N MET A 88 0.38 -17.02 -9.87
CA MET A 88 0.76 -15.60 -9.78
C MET A 88 0.01 -14.93 -8.64
N LEU A 89 0.76 -14.37 -7.68
CA LEU A 89 0.25 -13.59 -6.55
C LEU A 89 0.60 -12.12 -6.78
N ASP A 90 -0.40 -11.28 -7.00
CA ASP A 90 -0.16 -9.84 -7.16
C ASP A 90 -0.46 -9.07 -5.88
N CYS A 91 0.61 -8.54 -5.27
CA CYS A 91 0.55 -7.74 -4.04
C CYS A 91 0.43 -6.23 -4.31
N SER A 92 0.27 -5.82 -5.54
CA SER A 92 0.05 -4.43 -5.93
C SER A 92 -1.32 -3.94 -5.47
N THR A 93 -1.48 -2.62 -5.31
CA THR A 93 -2.79 -2.00 -5.15
C THR A 93 -3.25 -1.46 -6.50
N VAL A 94 -4.26 -2.11 -7.06
CA VAL A 94 -4.86 -1.82 -8.36
C VAL A 94 -6.38 -1.97 -8.29
N SER A 95 -7.11 -1.72 -9.37
CA SER A 95 -8.55 -1.92 -9.40
C SER A 95 -8.92 -3.41 -9.38
N SER A 96 -10.11 -3.73 -8.85
CA SER A 96 -10.65 -5.10 -8.94
C SER A 96 -10.81 -5.57 -10.39
N GLU A 97 -11.02 -4.64 -11.33
CA GLU A 97 -11.12 -4.93 -12.75
C GLU A 97 -9.77 -5.37 -13.32
N THR A 98 -8.69 -4.66 -12.99
CA THR A 98 -7.32 -5.02 -13.39
C THR A 98 -6.95 -6.41 -12.88
N ALA A 99 -7.34 -6.75 -11.65
CA ALA A 99 -7.11 -8.09 -11.11
C ALA A 99 -7.83 -9.16 -11.93
N ARG A 100 -9.09 -8.93 -12.33
CA ARG A 100 -9.86 -9.84 -13.19
C ARG A 100 -9.22 -9.98 -14.57
N GLN A 101 -8.85 -8.87 -15.19
CA GLN A 101 -8.17 -8.88 -16.50
C GLN A 101 -6.83 -9.63 -16.45
N ALA A 102 -6.06 -9.47 -15.39
CA ALA A 102 -4.82 -10.22 -15.20
C ALA A 102 -5.08 -11.75 -15.08
N ALA A 103 -6.12 -12.13 -14.35
CA ALA A 103 -6.54 -13.53 -14.27
C ALA A 103 -6.97 -14.10 -15.63
N GLU A 104 -7.77 -13.34 -16.40
CA GLU A 104 -8.22 -13.71 -17.75
C GLU A 104 -7.05 -13.91 -18.73
N LEU A 105 -5.98 -13.13 -18.62
CA LEU A 105 -4.76 -13.30 -19.43
C LEU A 105 -4.01 -14.60 -19.12
N LEU A 106 -4.08 -15.07 -17.86
CA LEU A 106 -3.34 -16.23 -17.36
C LEU A 106 -4.12 -17.55 -17.48
N GLU A 107 -5.44 -17.49 -17.35
CA GLU A 107 -6.34 -18.66 -17.35
C GLU A 107 -6.15 -19.59 -18.57
N PRO A 108 -6.03 -19.11 -19.84
CA PRO A 108 -5.83 -19.98 -21.00
C PRO A 108 -4.53 -20.79 -20.97
N ARG A 109 -3.61 -20.42 -20.09
CA ARG A 109 -2.33 -21.13 -19.85
C ARG A 109 -2.39 -22.07 -18.67
N GLY A 110 -3.54 -22.15 -18.00
CA GLY A 110 -3.69 -22.94 -16.77
C GLY A 110 -2.89 -22.38 -15.60
N VAL A 111 -2.62 -21.07 -15.59
CA VAL A 111 -1.96 -20.36 -14.49
C VAL A 111 -3.03 -19.74 -13.61
N GLU A 112 -2.97 -20.00 -12.31
CA GLU A 112 -3.92 -19.44 -11.35
C GLU A 112 -3.43 -18.09 -10.83
N PHE A 113 -4.34 -17.13 -10.73
CA PHE A 113 -4.07 -15.77 -10.24
C PHE A 113 -4.75 -15.51 -8.91
N LEU A 114 -4.02 -14.86 -8.01
CA LEU A 114 -4.52 -14.33 -6.74
C LEU A 114 -4.19 -12.84 -6.64
N ASP A 115 -5.19 -12.00 -6.42
CA ASP A 115 -4.97 -10.63 -5.99
C ASP A 115 -4.75 -10.61 -4.47
N CYS A 116 -3.58 -10.15 -4.06
CA CYS A 116 -3.08 -10.23 -2.70
C CYS A 116 -2.61 -8.85 -2.17
N PRO A 117 -3.38 -7.76 -2.36
CA PRO A 117 -2.96 -6.46 -1.86
C PRO A 117 -2.73 -6.48 -0.36
N VAL A 118 -1.82 -5.59 0.08
CA VAL A 118 -1.28 -5.63 1.43
C VAL A 118 -1.50 -4.33 2.20
N SER A 119 -1.49 -4.44 3.53
CA SER A 119 -1.45 -3.31 4.46
C SER A 119 -0.38 -3.55 5.52
N GLY A 120 0.28 -2.49 6.00
CA GLY A 120 1.36 -2.58 7.00
C GLY A 120 2.61 -1.78 6.65
N GLY A 121 2.63 -1.10 5.48
CA GLY A 121 3.72 -0.21 5.07
C GLY A 121 5.05 -0.92 4.82
N VAL A 122 6.10 -0.13 4.70
CA VAL A 122 7.46 -0.60 4.44
C VAL A 122 7.97 -1.45 5.62
N GLU A 123 7.59 -1.09 6.84
CA GLU A 123 7.92 -1.81 8.07
C GLU A 123 7.34 -3.23 8.06
N GLY A 124 6.04 -3.35 7.77
CA GLY A 124 5.39 -4.66 7.65
C GLY A 124 5.98 -5.54 6.55
N ALA A 125 6.35 -4.93 5.41
CA ALA A 125 7.01 -5.63 4.32
C ALA A 125 8.42 -6.11 4.68
N ARG A 126 9.17 -5.34 5.47
CA ARG A 126 10.49 -5.71 5.98
C ARG A 126 10.40 -6.86 6.99
N ASP A 127 9.45 -6.77 7.89
CA ASP A 127 9.35 -7.65 9.06
C ASP A 127 8.50 -8.90 8.80
N GLY A 128 7.86 -9.02 7.62
CA GLY A 128 6.98 -10.14 7.27
C GLY A 128 5.69 -10.16 8.10
N THR A 129 5.17 -8.99 8.42
CA THR A 129 3.99 -8.81 9.30
C THR A 129 2.81 -8.15 8.60
N LEU A 130 2.79 -8.20 7.26
CA LEU A 130 1.73 -7.60 6.48
C LEU A 130 0.36 -8.22 6.78
N ALA A 131 -0.69 -7.40 6.69
CA ALA A 131 -2.05 -7.88 6.49
C ALA A 131 -2.27 -8.05 4.99
N ILE A 132 -2.65 -9.26 4.56
CA ILE A 132 -2.82 -9.64 3.16
C ILE A 132 -4.29 -9.97 2.91
N MET A 133 -4.89 -9.27 1.96
CA MET A 133 -6.28 -9.46 1.57
C MET A 133 -6.31 -10.25 0.26
N VAL A 134 -6.76 -11.51 0.30
CA VAL A 134 -6.65 -12.41 -0.86
C VAL A 134 -7.99 -12.57 -1.57
N GLY A 135 -7.97 -12.37 -2.90
CA GLY A 135 -9.02 -12.76 -3.83
C GLY A 135 -8.51 -13.83 -4.79
N GLY A 136 -9.37 -14.80 -5.11
CA GLY A 136 -9.08 -15.89 -6.04
C GLY A 136 -9.73 -17.21 -5.65
N ALA A 137 -9.41 -18.29 -6.38
CA ALA A 137 -9.95 -19.61 -6.10
C ALA A 137 -9.47 -20.14 -4.73
N PRO A 138 -10.35 -20.75 -3.91
CA PRO A 138 -9.96 -21.29 -2.60
C PRO A 138 -8.79 -22.29 -2.67
N ALA A 139 -8.77 -23.14 -3.69
CA ALA A 139 -7.68 -24.12 -3.86
C ALA A 139 -6.34 -23.45 -4.16
N ALA A 140 -6.34 -22.36 -4.97
CA ALA A 140 -5.15 -21.58 -5.24
C ALA A 140 -4.66 -20.84 -3.98
N PHE A 141 -5.59 -20.31 -3.17
CA PHE A 141 -5.29 -19.70 -1.88
C PHE A 141 -4.57 -20.67 -0.93
N GLU A 142 -5.08 -21.88 -0.76
CA GLU A 142 -4.44 -22.89 0.10
C GLU A 142 -3.05 -23.28 -0.42
N ARG A 143 -2.88 -23.41 -1.74
CA ARG A 143 -1.57 -23.65 -2.35
C ARG A 143 -0.58 -22.52 -2.14
N ALA A 144 -1.07 -21.27 -2.17
CA ALA A 144 -0.25 -20.07 -1.97
C ALA A 144 0.16 -19.86 -0.49
N ARG A 145 -0.48 -20.55 0.44
CA ARG A 145 -0.32 -20.32 1.89
C ARG A 145 1.12 -20.23 2.36
N PRO A 146 2.05 -21.12 1.95
CA PRO A 146 3.45 -21.02 2.40
C PRO A 146 4.13 -19.69 1.98
N VAL A 147 3.79 -19.17 0.78
CA VAL A 147 4.33 -17.90 0.29
C VAL A 147 3.71 -16.73 1.06
N LEU A 148 2.40 -16.76 1.29
CA LEU A 148 1.68 -15.72 2.02
C LEU A 148 2.15 -15.64 3.47
N ASP A 149 2.37 -16.78 4.14
CA ASP A 149 2.86 -16.86 5.53
C ASP A 149 4.27 -16.28 5.71
N ALA A 150 5.10 -16.32 4.65
CA ALA A 150 6.40 -15.67 4.65
C ALA A 150 6.31 -14.13 4.55
N LEU A 151 5.20 -13.59 4.04
CA LEU A 151 5.01 -12.17 3.77
C LEU A 151 4.18 -11.46 4.83
N GLY A 152 3.27 -12.17 5.50
CA GLY A 152 2.31 -11.55 6.41
C GLY A 152 1.92 -12.42 7.60
N LYS A 153 1.23 -11.78 8.55
CA LYS A 153 0.71 -12.43 9.77
C LYS A 153 -0.81 -12.52 9.79
N THR A 154 -1.49 -11.58 9.13
CA THR A 154 -2.94 -11.58 9.00
C THR A 154 -3.27 -11.83 7.54
N ILE A 155 -3.75 -13.02 7.23
CA ILE A 155 -4.00 -13.44 5.85
C ILE A 155 -5.44 -13.92 5.77
N SER A 156 -6.25 -13.21 4.98
CA SER A 156 -7.69 -13.48 4.88
C SER A 156 -8.12 -13.61 3.41
N HIS A 157 -8.90 -14.65 3.12
CA HIS A 157 -9.53 -14.86 1.82
C HIS A 157 -10.89 -14.17 1.78
N PHE A 158 -11.11 -13.29 0.81
CA PHE A 158 -12.30 -12.45 0.70
C PHE A 158 -13.28 -12.88 -0.40
N GLY A 159 -12.93 -13.87 -1.20
CA GLY A 159 -13.80 -14.36 -2.28
C GLY A 159 -13.08 -14.52 -3.61
N PRO A 160 -13.79 -14.46 -4.76
CA PRO A 160 -13.20 -14.62 -6.08
C PRO A 160 -12.19 -13.51 -6.41
N VAL A 161 -11.50 -13.64 -7.55
CA VAL A 161 -10.54 -12.64 -8.06
C VAL A 161 -11.15 -11.23 -8.05
N GLY A 162 -10.40 -10.26 -7.55
CA GLY A 162 -10.80 -8.87 -7.34
C GLY A 162 -11.37 -8.57 -5.96
N SER A 163 -11.70 -9.60 -5.15
CA SER A 163 -12.19 -9.39 -3.79
C SER A 163 -11.12 -8.89 -2.82
N GLY A 164 -9.88 -9.27 -3.01
CA GLY A 164 -8.75 -8.73 -2.25
C GLY A 164 -8.57 -7.24 -2.53
N GLN A 165 -8.64 -6.83 -3.80
CA GLN A 165 -8.56 -5.40 -4.17
C GLN A 165 -9.75 -4.61 -3.64
N ALA A 166 -10.97 -5.18 -3.65
CA ALA A 166 -12.14 -4.55 -3.05
C ALA A 166 -11.96 -4.35 -1.53
N ALA A 167 -11.43 -5.35 -0.82
CA ALA A 167 -11.11 -5.25 0.60
C ALA A 167 -10.01 -4.18 0.84
N LYS A 168 -9.00 -4.10 -0.04
CA LYS A 168 -7.97 -3.06 0.01
C LYS A 168 -8.56 -1.67 -0.21
N ALA A 169 -9.44 -1.49 -1.20
CA ALA A 169 -10.13 -0.22 -1.44
C ALA A 169 -10.92 0.22 -0.20
N THR A 170 -11.65 -0.70 0.44
CA THR A 170 -12.35 -0.45 1.71
C THR A 170 -11.38 0.05 2.80
N ASN A 171 -10.21 -0.60 2.95
CA ASN A 171 -9.19 -0.14 3.88
C ASN A 171 -8.69 1.28 3.54
N GLN A 172 -8.47 1.61 2.27
CA GLN A 172 -7.97 2.93 1.87
C GLN A 172 -8.99 4.04 2.11
N ILE A 173 -10.28 3.76 1.91
CA ILE A 173 -11.37 4.68 2.27
C ILE A 173 -11.37 4.96 3.78
N MET A 174 -11.24 3.92 4.61
CA MET A 174 -11.13 4.10 6.07
C MET A 174 -9.88 4.91 6.44
N CYS A 175 -8.74 4.64 5.80
CA CYS A 175 -7.52 5.40 6.03
C CYS A 175 -7.72 6.89 5.71
N ALA A 176 -8.39 7.22 4.61
CA ALA A 176 -8.69 8.62 4.26
C ALA A 176 -9.45 9.34 5.37
N GLY A 177 -10.53 8.73 5.90
CA GLY A 177 -11.30 9.31 7.00
C GLY A 177 -10.51 9.46 8.29
N ILE A 178 -9.69 8.48 8.63
CA ILE A 178 -8.83 8.52 9.82
C ILE A 178 -7.76 9.62 9.68
N ILE A 179 -7.11 9.73 8.53
CA ILE A 179 -6.09 10.75 8.26
C ILE A 179 -6.67 12.15 8.40
N GLU A 180 -7.84 12.36 7.79
CA GLU A 180 -8.57 13.63 7.84
C GLU A 180 -8.91 14.02 9.28
N ALA A 181 -9.59 13.14 10.01
CA ALA A 181 -10.01 13.38 11.38
C ALA A 181 -8.82 13.63 12.33
N VAL A 182 -7.76 12.86 12.20
CA VAL A 182 -6.55 13.01 13.03
C VAL A 182 -5.84 14.33 12.73
N ALA A 183 -5.72 14.71 11.45
CA ALA A 183 -5.06 15.95 11.07
C ALA A 183 -5.83 17.18 11.59
N GLU A 184 -7.17 17.19 11.48
CA GLU A 184 -8.02 18.24 12.03
C GLU A 184 -7.93 18.32 13.56
N ALA A 185 -8.08 17.18 14.25
CA ALA A 185 -8.02 17.13 15.70
C ALA A 185 -6.67 17.62 16.26
N MET A 186 -5.56 17.21 15.63
CA MET A 186 -4.22 17.66 16.02
C MET A 186 -4.01 19.16 15.78
N ALA A 187 -4.55 19.68 14.67
CA ALA A 187 -4.49 21.11 14.36
C ALA A 187 -5.32 21.94 15.36
N PHE A 188 -6.53 21.47 15.69
CA PHE A 188 -7.37 22.07 16.72
C PHE A 188 -6.67 22.06 18.08
N ALA A 189 -6.12 20.93 18.50
CA ALA A 189 -5.40 20.83 19.77
C ALA A 189 -4.22 21.79 19.87
N ARG A 190 -3.45 21.93 18.76
CA ARG A 190 -2.36 22.91 18.67
C ARG A 190 -2.87 24.35 18.82
N ALA A 191 -3.96 24.69 18.14
CA ALA A 191 -4.58 26.02 18.22
C ALA A 191 -5.11 26.35 19.63
N GLN A 192 -5.59 25.33 20.38
CA GLN A 192 -6.00 25.46 21.78
C GLN A 192 -4.82 25.52 22.77
N GLY A 193 -3.58 25.42 22.31
CA GLY A 193 -2.39 25.44 23.18
C GLY A 193 -2.22 24.18 24.03
N LEU A 194 -2.87 23.06 23.68
CA LEU A 194 -2.78 21.81 24.46
C LEU A 194 -1.38 21.19 24.37
N PRO A 195 -0.89 20.54 25.41
CA PRO A 195 0.39 19.82 25.40
C PRO A 195 0.25 18.56 24.54
N LEU A 196 0.62 18.65 23.26
CA LEU A 196 0.42 17.59 22.25
C LEU A 196 0.98 16.22 22.66
N PRO A 197 2.18 16.10 23.32
CA PRO A 197 2.66 14.79 23.77
C PRO A 197 1.70 14.14 24.77
N THR A 198 1.21 14.87 25.77
CA THR A 198 0.25 14.37 26.76
C THR A 198 -1.09 14.01 26.11
N LEU A 199 -1.56 14.83 25.16
CA LEU A 199 -2.77 14.56 24.41
C LEU A 199 -2.67 13.23 23.66
N ILE A 200 -1.56 13.02 22.92
CA ILE A 200 -1.33 11.81 22.12
C ILE A 200 -1.29 10.55 23.03
N ASP A 201 -0.57 10.61 24.16
CA ASP A 201 -0.50 9.49 25.09
C ASP A 201 -1.88 9.15 25.69
N THR A 202 -2.66 10.15 26.04
CA THR A 202 -3.99 9.97 26.63
C THR A 202 -5.00 9.45 25.64
N LEU A 203 -5.17 10.15 24.51
CA LEU A 203 -6.17 9.80 23.50
C LEU A 203 -5.80 8.54 22.71
N GLY A 204 -4.51 8.21 22.65
CA GLY A 204 -4.02 6.96 22.06
C GLY A 204 -4.57 5.70 22.72
N LYS A 205 -5.10 5.79 23.94
CA LYS A 205 -5.72 4.70 24.71
C LYS A 205 -7.25 4.74 24.70
N GLY A 206 -7.84 5.76 24.09
CA GLY A 206 -9.29 5.99 24.09
C GLY A 206 -9.97 5.59 22.76
N ALA A 207 -11.28 5.81 22.71
CA ALA A 207 -12.12 5.47 21.57
C ALA A 207 -11.77 6.22 20.29
N GLY A 208 -11.18 7.41 20.38
CA GLY A 208 -10.69 8.20 19.22
C GLY A 208 -9.33 7.74 18.70
N SER A 209 -8.76 6.65 19.25
CA SER A 209 -7.46 6.13 18.83
C SER A 209 -7.54 5.40 17.49
N SER A 210 -6.42 5.38 16.80
CA SER A 210 -6.15 4.51 15.66
C SER A 210 -4.66 4.23 15.59
N TRP A 211 -4.26 3.17 14.85
CA TRP A 211 -2.84 2.94 14.58
C TRP A 211 -2.18 4.19 13.98
N TYR A 212 -2.86 4.84 13.05
CA TYR A 212 -2.37 6.06 12.40
C TYR A 212 -2.16 7.19 13.40
N PHE A 213 -3.12 7.44 14.30
CA PHE A 213 -2.98 8.47 15.35
C PHE A 213 -1.74 8.23 16.21
N VAL A 214 -1.61 7.03 16.76
CA VAL A 214 -0.51 6.68 17.66
C VAL A 214 0.86 6.82 16.99
N HIS A 215 0.97 6.43 15.70
CA HIS A 215 2.26 6.36 15.00
C HIS A 215 2.58 7.62 14.18
N ARG A 216 1.61 8.47 13.83
CA ARG A 216 1.82 9.65 12.97
C ARG A 216 1.63 10.98 13.69
N ALA A 217 0.76 11.07 14.70
CA ALA A 217 0.57 12.31 15.46
C ALA A 217 1.85 12.83 16.14
N PRO A 218 2.79 11.99 16.66
CA PRO A 218 4.07 12.47 17.16
C PRO A 218 4.91 13.21 16.10
N ASN A 219 4.84 12.79 14.84
CA ASN A 219 5.53 13.45 13.74
C ASN A 219 4.84 14.77 13.36
N MET A 220 3.51 14.81 13.36
CA MET A 220 2.73 16.06 13.18
C MET A 220 3.09 17.10 14.24
N ALA A 221 3.18 16.69 15.50
CA ALA A 221 3.56 17.56 16.61
C ALA A 221 4.95 18.20 16.42
N LYS A 222 5.87 17.47 15.77
CA LYS A 222 7.25 17.92 15.46
C LYS A 222 7.35 18.68 14.14
N GLY A 223 6.31 18.71 13.31
CA GLY A 223 6.35 19.27 11.96
C GLY A 223 7.25 18.47 10.99
N ALA A 224 7.45 17.17 11.24
CA ALA A 224 8.32 16.30 10.46
C ALA A 224 7.49 15.17 9.80
N TYR A 225 7.68 14.94 8.50
CA TYR A 225 6.85 14.03 7.71
C TYR A 225 7.70 13.02 6.92
N PRO A 226 8.52 12.20 7.62
CA PRO A 226 9.34 11.18 6.97
C PRO A 226 8.45 10.15 6.30
N ALA A 227 8.73 9.84 5.03
CA ALA A 227 7.86 9.01 4.20
C ALA A 227 7.77 7.56 4.69
N GLY A 228 6.71 7.22 5.39
CA GLY A 228 6.25 5.84 5.61
C GLY A 228 5.29 5.40 4.51
N PHE A 229 4.30 6.25 4.20
CA PHE A 229 3.41 6.11 3.06
C PHE A 229 3.22 7.48 2.39
N ARG A 230 3.65 7.61 1.14
CA ARG A 230 3.70 8.92 0.47
C ARG A 230 2.33 9.40 0.05
N VAL A 231 2.11 10.72 0.15
CA VAL A 231 0.90 11.42 -0.31
C VAL A 231 0.49 10.98 -1.72
N ARG A 232 1.41 11.01 -2.71
CA ARG A 232 1.11 10.63 -4.10
C ARG A 232 0.70 9.17 -4.27
N LEU A 233 1.16 8.27 -3.39
CA LEU A 233 0.79 6.86 -3.48
C LEU A 233 -0.59 6.60 -2.89
N HIS A 234 -0.94 7.26 -1.78
CA HIS A 234 -2.30 7.17 -1.25
C HIS A 234 -3.31 7.89 -2.16
N ALA A 235 -2.91 9.02 -2.78
CA ALA A 235 -3.73 9.68 -3.80
C ALA A 235 -4.07 8.73 -4.96
N LYS A 236 -3.08 7.96 -5.46
CA LYS A 236 -3.31 6.92 -6.46
C LYS A 236 -4.32 5.87 -5.97
N ASP A 237 -4.14 5.37 -4.76
CA ASP A 237 -5.04 4.36 -4.19
C ASP A 237 -6.47 4.90 -4.02
N LEU A 238 -6.63 6.17 -3.60
CA LEU A 238 -7.93 6.82 -3.51
C LEU A 238 -8.57 7.08 -4.88
N GLY A 239 -7.76 7.37 -5.92
CA GLY A 239 -8.24 7.41 -7.29
C GLY A 239 -8.88 6.09 -7.72
N ILE A 240 -8.25 4.96 -7.40
CA ILE A 240 -8.82 3.62 -7.63
C ILE A 240 -10.15 3.47 -6.88
N CYS A 241 -10.23 3.90 -5.60
CA CYS A 241 -11.48 3.84 -4.83
C CYS A 241 -12.59 4.69 -5.46
N HIS A 242 -12.25 5.90 -5.91
CA HIS A 242 -13.17 6.80 -6.63
C HIS A 242 -13.73 6.11 -7.90
N ASP A 243 -12.86 5.57 -8.74
CA ASP A 243 -13.24 4.92 -10.00
C ASP A 243 -14.08 3.66 -9.76
N MET A 244 -13.75 2.88 -8.71
CA MET A 244 -14.55 1.72 -8.32
C MET A 244 -15.95 2.12 -7.83
N ALA A 245 -16.08 3.22 -7.06
CA ALA A 245 -17.38 3.73 -6.59
C ALA A 245 -18.21 4.33 -7.73
N ALA A 246 -17.57 5.02 -8.67
CA ALA A 246 -18.24 5.62 -9.84
C ALA A 246 -18.97 4.57 -10.70
N ARG A 247 -18.50 3.32 -10.74
CA ARG A 247 -19.20 2.20 -11.42
C ARG A 247 -20.55 1.88 -10.81
N PHE A 248 -20.79 2.23 -9.54
CA PHE A 248 -22.08 2.15 -8.88
C PHE A 248 -22.90 3.44 -8.97
N GLY A 249 -22.38 4.46 -9.68
CA GLY A 249 -23.01 5.78 -9.75
C GLY A 249 -22.91 6.56 -8.43
N VAL A 250 -21.94 6.24 -7.56
CA VAL A 250 -21.80 6.82 -6.22
C VAL A 250 -20.50 7.62 -6.12
N SER A 251 -20.61 8.81 -5.53
CA SER A 251 -19.47 9.60 -5.05
C SER A 251 -19.19 9.29 -3.58
N LEU A 252 -17.92 9.31 -3.19
CA LEU A 252 -17.45 9.08 -1.82
C LEU A 252 -16.90 10.40 -1.24
N PRO A 253 -17.69 11.18 -0.46
CA PRO A 253 -17.28 12.53 -0.03
C PRO A 253 -15.94 12.60 0.70
N VAL A 254 -15.62 11.61 1.53
CA VAL A 254 -14.33 11.52 2.25
C VAL A 254 -13.16 11.33 1.28
N VAL A 255 -13.34 10.48 0.27
CA VAL A 255 -12.31 10.22 -0.76
C VAL A 255 -12.08 11.47 -1.60
N GLU A 256 -13.15 12.12 -2.05
CA GLU A 256 -13.10 13.32 -2.89
C GLU A 256 -12.37 14.47 -2.17
N ARG A 257 -12.72 14.68 -0.90
CA ARG A 257 -12.07 15.70 -0.09
C ARG A 257 -10.57 15.42 0.07
N MET A 258 -10.21 14.19 0.40
CA MET A 258 -8.81 13.81 0.57
C MET A 258 -8.02 13.91 -0.73
N LEU A 259 -8.61 13.56 -1.87
CA LEU A 259 -8.00 13.74 -3.20
C LEU A 259 -7.69 15.20 -3.49
N ALA A 260 -8.64 16.10 -3.18
CA ALA A 260 -8.44 17.55 -3.34
C ALA A 260 -7.28 18.07 -2.47
N GLU A 261 -7.20 17.64 -1.22
CA GLU A 261 -6.10 18.03 -0.30
C GLU A 261 -4.75 17.46 -0.76
N TYR A 262 -4.72 16.23 -1.25
CA TYR A 262 -3.49 15.64 -1.80
C TYR A 262 -3.04 16.30 -3.10
N ALA A 263 -3.98 16.76 -3.93
CA ALA A 263 -3.64 17.57 -5.10
C ALA A 263 -2.98 18.90 -4.67
N GLU A 264 -3.50 19.58 -3.64
CA GLU A 264 -2.92 20.79 -3.09
C GLU A 264 -1.53 20.55 -2.48
N LEU A 265 -1.36 19.50 -1.66
CA LEU A 265 -0.05 19.13 -1.10
C LEU A 265 0.96 18.83 -2.20
N THR A 266 0.55 18.12 -3.24
CA THR A 266 1.42 17.77 -4.37
C THR A 266 1.84 19.02 -5.15
N ALA A 267 0.91 19.94 -5.42
CA ALA A 267 1.20 21.23 -6.06
C ALA A 267 2.18 22.09 -5.27
N ARG A 268 2.17 21.95 -3.94
CA ARG A 268 3.11 22.64 -3.04
C ARG A 268 4.45 21.89 -2.87
N GLY A 269 4.68 20.77 -3.56
CA GLY A 269 5.92 20.00 -3.52
C GLY A 269 6.00 18.94 -2.41
N TYR A 270 4.90 18.66 -1.70
CA TYR A 270 4.86 17.70 -0.58
C TYR A 270 4.38 16.29 -0.98
N GLY A 271 4.25 16.01 -2.28
CA GLY A 271 3.76 14.72 -2.78
C GLY A 271 4.61 13.49 -2.37
N ASP A 272 5.87 13.69 -2.05
CA ASP A 272 6.79 12.65 -1.57
C ASP A 272 6.92 12.57 -0.04
N GLU A 273 6.29 13.47 0.70
CA GLU A 273 6.17 13.39 2.16
C GLU A 273 5.17 12.29 2.57
N ASP A 274 5.19 11.95 3.86
CA ASP A 274 4.20 11.04 4.47
C ASP A 274 2.78 11.63 4.42
N ILE A 275 1.77 10.79 4.32
CA ILE A 275 0.35 11.17 4.36
C ILE A 275 -0.02 12.05 5.56
N SER A 276 0.76 12.06 6.62
CA SER A 276 0.59 12.96 7.76
C SER A 276 0.87 14.44 7.45
N ALA A 277 1.43 14.74 6.27
CA ALA A 277 1.59 16.12 5.78
C ALA A 277 0.25 16.86 5.59
N THR A 278 -0.89 16.15 5.52
CA THR A 278 -2.24 16.77 5.60
C THR A 278 -2.39 17.70 6.78
N PHE A 279 -1.71 17.46 7.87
CA PHE A 279 -1.68 18.33 9.02
C PHE A 279 -1.24 19.78 8.67
N ARG A 280 -0.39 19.97 7.65
CA ARG A 280 0.00 21.32 7.18
C ARG A 280 -1.21 22.16 6.78
N LEU A 281 -2.09 21.58 5.97
CA LEU A 281 -3.29 22.26 5.48
C LEU A 281 -4.26 22.58 6.63
N LYS A 282 -4.46 21.60 7.55
CA LYS A 282 -5.36 21.80 8.69
C LYS A 282 -4.84 22.84 9.68
N ALA A 283 -3.55 22.90 9.88
CA ALA A 283 -2.93 23.91 10.74
C ALA A 283 -3.13 25.33 10.20
N GLU A 284 -3.01 25.50 8.89
CA GLU A 284 -3.24 26.80 8.23
C GLU A 284 -4.67 27.34 8.41
N LEU A 285 -5.67 26.47 8.58
CA LEU A 285 -7.04 26.92 8.85
C LEU A 285 -7.12 27.78 10.11
N PHE A 286 -6.39 27.40 11.16
CA PHE A 286 -6.37 28.12 12.42
C PHE A 286 -5.43 29.33 12.39
N GLU A 287 -4.41 29.35 11.56
CA GLU A 287 -3.52 30.49 11.37
C GLU A 287 -4.24 31.62 10.63
N ARG A 288 -5.05 31.33 9.63
CA ARG A 288 -5.86 32.31 8.88
C ARG A 288 -6.91 32.98 9.74
N THR A 289 -7.49 32.28 10.73
CA THR A 289 -8.48 32.88 11.66
C THR A 289 -7.84 33.80 12.69
N ASN A 290 -6.56 33.68 13.03
CA ASN A 290 -5.84 34.64 13.86
C ASN A 290 -5.70 36.02 13.19
N ILE A 291 -5.76 36.11 11.85
CA ILE A 291 -5.76 37.37 11.10
C ILE A 291 -7.10 38.12 11.29
N MET A 292 -8.16 37.44 11.72
CA MET A 292 -9.48 37.99 11.96
C MET A 292 -9.74 38.46 13.40
N GLY A 293 -8.72 38.61 14.23
CA GLY A 293 -8.80 39.31 15.53
C GLY A 293 -9.27 38.46 16.72
N VAL A 294 -9.28 37.13 16.60
CA VAL A 294 -9.46 36.26 17.77
C VAL A 294 -8.09 36.09 18.45
N PRO A 295 -7.90 36.52 19.70
CA PRO A 295 -6.62 36.40 20.38
C PRO A 295 -6.28 34.88 20.56
N PRO A 296 -5.00 34.48 20.35
CA PRO A 296 -4.58 33.12 20.63
C PRO A 296 -4.79 32.82 22.12
N PRO A 297 -5.13 31.55 22.48
CA PRO A 297 -5.22 31.15 23.87
C PRO A 297 -3.87 31.41 24.58
N PRO A 298 -3.87 31.73 25.87
CA PRO A 298 -2.65 32.00 26.61
C PRO A 298 -1.72 30.79 26.58
N ARG A 299 -0.45 30.99 26.25
CA ARG A 299 0.57 29.96 26.28
C ARG A 299 0.66 29.42 27.72
N ALA A 300 0.43 28.11 27.91
CA ALA A 300 0.71 27.46 29.19
C ALA A 300 2.20 27.70 29.55
N LYS A 301 2.42 28.20 30.78
CA LYS A 301 3.76 28.43 31.32
C LYS A 301 4.42 27.06 31.66
#